data_2287ece59df82676f9d869ef73b58be6
#
_entry.id   2287ece59df82676f9d869ef73b58be6
#
_cell.length_a   1.000
_cell.length_b   1.000
_cell.length_c   1.000
_cell.angle_alpha   90.00
_cell.angle_beta   90.00
_cell.angle_gamma   90.00
#
_symmetry.space_group_name_H-M   'P 1'
#
loop_
_entity.id
_entity.type
_entity.pdbx_description
1 polymer ?
#
loop_
_entity_poly.entity_id
_entity_poly.type
_entity_poly.pdbx_seq_one_letter_code
_entity_poly.pdbx_strand_id
1 'polypeptide(L)'
;MPKERLTEELLERLLASSTPEAYLDEGLTIDRRLPDYLFQLLGEKGMKRSEVVRASGLNSTFVYDVFNGDSRLGRDKAIMLALGMGCTLRETQRLLRLDGVSELWAKNRRDAVIIWCVEHGYSRTQTDDELYRLGEKTLLGTGPLR
;
A
#
# COMPACT_ATOMS: atom_id res chain seq x y z
N MET A 1 -11.62 -12.74 -10.84
CA MET A 1 -10.84 -13.08 -9.62
C MET A 1 -11.77 -13.18 -8.43
N PRO A 2 -11.59 -14.18 -7.59
CA PRO A 2 -12.40 -14.24 -6.38
C PRO A 2 -12.14 -13.01 -5.51
N LYS A 3 -13.21 -12.49 -4.95
CA LYS A 3 -13.14 -11.35 -4.06
C LYS A 3 -12.41 -11.74 -2.78
N GLU A 4 -11.49 -10.89 -2.31
CA GLU A 4 -10.83 -11.14 -1.04
C GLU A 4 -11.82 -11.14 0.10
N ARG A 5 -11.61 -12.06 1.04
CA ARG A 5 -12.38 -12.09 2.27
C ARG A 5 -11.83 -11.08 3.25
N LEU A 6 -12.69 -10.55 4.10
CA LEU A 6 -12.28 -9.61 5.13
C LEU A 6 -11.39 -10.30 6.16
N THR A 7 -10.42 -9.56 6.69
CA THR A 7 -9.48 -10.08 7.69
C THR A 7 -10.18 -10.66 8.93
N GLU A 8 -11.24 -10.00 9.38
CA GLU A 8 -12.02 -10.49 10.54
C GLU A 8 -12.68 -11.82 10.25
N GLU A 9 -13.24 -11.98 9.07
CA GLU A 9 -13.85 -13.24 8.64
C GLU A 9 -12.83 -14.37 8.59
N LEU A 10 -11.63 -14.08 8.08
CA LEU A 10 -10.55 -15.04 8.01
C LEU A 10 -10.03 -15.41 9.40
N LEU A 11 -9.95 -14.45 10.31
CA LEU A 11 -9.55 -14.72 11.69
C LEU A 11 -10.53 -15.65 12.38
N GLU A 12 -11.83 -15.40 12.24
CA GLU A 12 -12.86 -16.29 12.80
C GLU A 12 -12.71 -17.71 12.25
N ARG A 13 -12.44 -17.82 10.95
CA ARG A 13 -12.29 -19.10 10.28
C ARG A 13 -11.07 -19.86 10.78
N LEU A 14 -9.95 -19.14 10.97
CA LEU A 14 -8.74 -19.71 11.54
C LEU A 14 -8.98 -20.22 12.96
N LEU A 15 -9.60 -19.41 13.80
CA LEU A 15 -9.87 -19.78 15.20
C LEU A 15 -10.86 -20.94 15.32
N ALA A 16 -11.73 -21.11 14.35
CA ALA A 16 -12.69 -22.24 14.31
C ALA A 16 -12.07 -23.51 13.75
N SER A 17 -10.90 -23.44 13.13
CA SER A 17 -10.22 -24.61 12.57
C SER A 17 -9.69 -25.52 13.67
N SER A 18 -9.80 -26.83 13.47
CA SER A 18 -9.37 -27.81 14.46
C SER A 18 -7.84 -27.90 14.56
N THR A 19 -7.13 -27.61 13.48
CA THR A 19 -5.66 -27.58 13.44
C THR A 19 -5.20 -26.42 12.56
N PRO A 20 -3.96 -25.93 12.74
CA PRO A 20 -3.42 -24.90 11.83
C PRO A 20 -3.40 -25.37 10.37
N GLU A 21 -3.06 -26.63 10.15
CA GLU A 21 -2.98 -27.21 8.80
C GLU A 21 -4.33 -27.19 8.08
N ALA A 22 -5.42 -27.41 8.82
CA ALA A 22 -6.76 -27.38 8.24
C ALA A 22 -7.08 -26.00 7.61
N TYR A 23 -6.65 -24.93 8.28
CA TYR A 23 -6.81 -23.58 7.75
C TYR A 23 -5.87 -23.33 6.57
N LEU A 24 -4.60 -23.73 6.70
CA LEU A 24 -3.61 -23.53 5.65
C LEU A 24 -3.99 -24.26 4.37
N ASP A 25 -4.57 -25.44 4.48
CA ASP A 25 -5.01 -26.24 3.33
C ASP A 25 -6.17 -25.60 2.56
N GLU A 26 -6.88 -24.66 3.16
CA GLU A 26 -7.95 -23.92 2.47
C GLU A 26 -7.41 -22.92 1.44
N GLY A 27 -6.11 -22.65 1.43
CA GLY A 27 -5.49 -21.75 0.47
C GLY A 27 -5.85 -20.28 0.65
N LEU A 28 -6.20 -19.88 1.86
CA LEU A 28 -6.64 -18.52 2.17
C LEU A 28 -5.48 -17.57 2.53
N THR A 29 -4.30 -18.12 2.76
CA THR A 29 -3.12 -17.31 3.08
C THR A 29 -2.53 -16.70 1.82
N ILE A 30 -1.88 -15.54 1.98
CA ILE A 30 -1.19 -14.87 0.88
C ILE A 30 0.29 -15.19 1.00
N ASP A 31 0.80 -15.98 0.05
CA ASP A 31 2.20 -16.31 -0.06
C ASP A 31 2.75 -15.65 -1.31
N ARG A 32 2.97 -14.32 -1.24
CA ARG A 32 3.39 -13.52 -2.38
C ARG A 32 4.46 -12.55 -1.96
N ARG A 33 5.41 -12.30 -2.87
CA ARG A 33 6.41 -11.27 -2.70
C ARG A 33 5.86 -9.94 -3.21
N LEU A 34 6.34 -8.84 -2.62
CA LEU A 34 5.92 -7.50 -3.05
C LEU A 34 6.11 -7.25 -4.54
N PRO A 35 7.26 -7.60 -5.17
CA PRO A 35 7.40 -7.38 -6.63
C PRO A 35 6.31 -8.04 -7.45
N ASP A 36 5.92 -9.26 -7.11
CA ASP A 36 4.87 -9.97 -7.84
C ASP A 36 3.55 -9.21 -7.78
N TYR A 37 3.21 -8.69 -6.62
CA TYR A 37 2.00 -7.90 -6.45
C TYR A 37 2.07 -6.57 -7.21
N LEU A 38 3.23 -5.92 -7.20
CA LEU A 38 3.42 -4.66 -7.93
C LEU A 38 3.24 -4.86 -9.43
N PHE A 39 3.80 -5.94 -10.00
CA PHE A 39 3.60 -6.25 -11.42
C PHE A 39 2.15 -6.60 -11.73
N GLN A 40 1.46 -7.29 -10.83
CA GLN A 40 0.03 -7.55 -11.00
C GLN A 40 -0.75 -6.24 -11.07
N LEU A 41 -0.48 -5.30 -10.15
CA LEU A 41 -1.15 -3.99 -10.14
C LEU A 41 -0.89 -3.22 -11.44
N LEU A 42 0.35 -3.23 -11.93
CA LEU A 42 0.67 -2.59 -13.22
C LEU A 42 -0.20 -3.16 -14.34
N GLY A 43 -0.28 -4.47 -14.42
CA GLY A 43 -1.08 -5.14 -15.45
C GLY A 43 -2.55 -4.81 -15.36
N GLU A 44 -3.12 -4.87 -14.16
CA GLU A 44 -4.53 -4.58 -13.92
C GLU A 44 -4.88 -3.12 -14.23
N LYS A 45 -3.96 -2.21 -13.97
CA LYS A 45 -4.20 -0.77 -14.14
C LYS A 45 -3.70 -0.25 -15.49
N GLY A 46 -3.09 -1.11 -16.30
CA GLY A 46 -2.57 -0.70 -17.61
C GLY A 46 -1.49 0.36 -17.52
N MET A 47 -0.67 0.33 -16.47
CA MET A 47 0.37 1.32 -16.23
C MET A 47 1.75 0.80 -16.60
N LYS A 48 2.64 1.73 -16.97
CA LYS A 48 4.07 1.48 -17.14
C LYS A 48 4.82 1.93 -15.90
N ARG A 49 5.96 1.30 -15.62
CA ARG A 49 6.79 1.70 -14.48
C ARG A 49 7.20 3.17 -14.54
N SER A 50 7.47 3.70 -15.74
CA SER A 50 7.81 5.11 -15.92
C SER A 50 6.70 6.06 -15.48
N GLU A 51 5.45 5.65 -15.68
CA GLU A 51 4.30 6.42 -15.22
C GLU A 51 4.20 6.42 -13.70
N VAL A 52 4.50 5.29 -13.08
CA VAL A 52 4.54 5.17 -11.61
C VAL A 52 5.64 6.07 -11.03
N VAL A 53 6.82 6.11 -11.66
CA VAL A 53 7.91 7.00 -11.25
C VAL A 53 7.41 8.45 -11.19
N ARG A 54 6.80 8.92 -12.26
CA ARG A 54 6.31 10.32 -12.33
C ARG A 54 5.21 10.59 -11.30
N ALA A 55 4.24 9.69 -11.22
CA ALA A 55 3.08 9.90 -10.36
C ALA A 55 3.41 9.77 -8.88
N SER A 56 4.37 8.91 -8.52
CA SER A 56 4.76 8.71 -7.12
C SER A 56 5.72 9.79 -6.60
N GLY A 57 6.48 10.42 -7.48
CA GLY A 57 7.53 11.36 -7.07
C GLY A 57 8.80 10.69 -6.57
N LEU A 58 8.91 9.37 -6.72
CA LEU A 58 10.09 8.61 -6.30
C LEU A 58 11.15 8.59 -7.41
N ASN A 59 12.40 8.37 -7.00
CA ASN A 59 13.52 8.25 -7.93
C ASN A 59 13.32 7.02 -8.83
N SER A 60 13.60 7.17 -10.14
CA SER A 60 13.37 6.11 -11.13
C SER A 60 14.19 4.85 -10.82
N THR A 61 15.48 5.00 -10.53
CA THR A 61 16.34 3.85 -10.20
C THR A 61 15.78 3.09 -9.02
N PHE A 62 15.36 3.81 -7.98
CA PHE A 62 14.78 3.20 -6.78
C PHE A 62 13.50 2.41 -7.12
N VAL A 63 12.61 2.99 -7.91
CA VAL A 63 11.35 2.32 -8.30
C VAL A 63 11.65 1.04 -9.07
N TYR A 64 12.56 1.10 -10.05
CA TYR A 64 12.94 -0.10 -10.81
C TYR A 64 13.56 -1.17 -9.91
N ASP A 65 14.41 -0.77 -8.96
CA ASP A 65 15.01 -1.70 -8.00
C ASP A 65 13.94 -2.37 -7.12
N VAL A 66 12.93 -1.63 -6.68
CA VAL A 66 11.81 -2.18 -5.90
C VAL A 66 11.04 -3.22 -6.72
N PHE A 67 10.72 -2.90 -7.98
CA PHE A 67 10.03 -3.85 -8.86
C PHE A 67 10.85 -5.10 -9.13
N ASN A 68 12.17 -4.98 -9.17
CA ASN A 68 13.06 -6.12 -9.37
C ASN A 68 13.32 -6.92 -8.09
N GLY A 69 12.89 -6.42 -6.94
CA GLY A 69 13.13 -7.07 -5.65
C GLY A 69 14.49 -6.76 -5.04
N ASP A 70 15.22 -5.78 -5.58
CA ASP A 70 16.57 -5.43 -5.14
C ASP A 70 16.58 -4.36 -4.05
N SER A 71 15.47 -3.67 -3.83
CA SER A 71 15.33 -2.67 -2.77
C SER A 71 14.00 -2.82 -2.06
N ARG A 72 13.98 -2.42 -0.78
CA ARG A 72 12.77 -2.40 0.03
C ARG A 72 12.26 -0.97 0.15
N LEU A 73 10.97 -0.82 0.36
CA LEU A 73 10.35 0.48 0.60
C LEU A 73 10.25 0.74 2.10
N GLY A 74 10.55 1.96 2.51
CA GLY A 74 10.09 2.44 3.81
C GLY A 74 8.59 2.76 3.71
N ARG A 75 7.94 2.94 4.85
CA ARG A 75 6.48 3.10 4.91
C ARG A 75 5.98 4.27 4.05
N ASP A 76 6.57 5.45 4.20
CA ASP A 76 6.14 6.62 3.43
C ASP A 76 6.34 6.42 1.93
N LYS A 77 7.45 5.81 1.53
CA LYS A 77 7.70 5.53 0.11
C LYS A 77 6.73 4.49 -0.44
N ALA A 78 6.33 3.51 0.38
CA ALA A 78 5.31 2.54 -0.02
C ALA A 78 3.96 3.24 -0.25
N ILE A 79 3.60 4.18 0.61
CA ILE A 79 2.37 4.98 0.44
C ILE A 79 2.46 5.83 -0.83
N MET A 80 3.61 6.46 -1.07
CA MET A 80 3.83 7.25 -2.30
C MET A 80 3.67 6.38 -3.55
N LEU A 81 4.21 5.17 -3.52
CA LEU A 81 4.10 4.23 -4.63
C LEU A 81 2.64 3.85 -4.86
N ALA A 82 1.91 3.53 -3.80
CA ALA A 82 0.50 3.19 -3.88
C ALA A 82 -0.34 4.32 -4.46
N LEU A 83 -0.10 5.55 -4.01
CA LEU A 83 -0.79 6.74 -4.57
C LEU A 83 -0.44 6.93 -6.04
N GLY A 84 0.83 6.74 -6.40
CA GLY A 84 1.29 6.87 -7.78
C GLY A 84 0.67 5.83 -8.71
N MET A 85 0.32 4.67 -8.19
CA MET A 85 -0.34 3.61 -8.94
C MET A 85 -1.88 3.74 -8.92
N GLY A 86 -2.41 4.72 -8.22
CA GLY A 86 -3.85 4.88 -8.11
C GLY A 86 -4.53 3.74 -7.36
N CYS A 87 -3.86 3.20 -6.36
CA CYS A 87 -4.37 2.07 -5.58
C CYS A 87 -5.60 2.42 -4.77
N THR A 88 -6.50 1.46 -4.62
CA THR A 88 -7.59 1.54 -3.64
C THR A 88 -7.01 1.42 -2.23
N LEU A 89 -7.83 1.70 -1.21
CA LEU A 89 -7.38 1.52 0.17
C LEU A 89 -6.98 0.07 0.43
N ARG A 90 -7.76 -0.88 -0.03
CA ARG A 90 -7.45 -2.31 0.13
C ARG A 90 -6.11 -2.68 -0.52
N GLU A 91 -5.87 -2.19 -1.74
CA GLU A 91 -4.61 -2.42 -2.43
C GLU A 91 -3.44 -1.77 -1.70
N THR A 92 -3.64 -0.55 -1.19
CA THR A 92 -2.63 0.16 -0.40
C THR A 92 -2.27 -0.61 0.87
N GLN A 93 -3.27 -1.07 1.61
CA GLN A 93 -3.05 -1.85 2.83
C GLN A 93 -2.30 -3.15 2.54
N ARG A 94 -2.66 -3.83 1.45
CA ARG A 94 -1.95 -5.05 1.04
C ARG A 94 -0.49 -4.75 0.70
N LEU A 95 -0.26 -3.68 -0.06
CA LEU A 95 1.10 -3.28 -0.43
C LEU A 95 1.95 -3.03 0.82
N LEU A 96 1.40 -2.32 1.81
CA LEU A 96 2.09 -2.06 3.07
C LEU A 96 2.41 -3.35 3.81
N ARG A 97 1.46 -4.28 3.87
CA ARG A 97 1.66 -5.58 4.51
C ARG A 97 2.77 -6.38 3.84
N LEU A 98 2.76 -6.46 2.51
CA LEU A 98 3.76 -7.21 1.76
C LEU A 98 5.15 -6.57 1.88
N ASP A 99 5.21 -5.25 2.05
CA ASP A 99 6.46 -4.55 2.30
C ASP A 99 6.97 -4.74 3.73
N GLY A 100 6.16 -5.29 4.62
CA GLY A 100 6.54 -5.54 6.01
C GLY A 100 6.44 -4.32 6.91
N VAL A 101 5.65 -3.34 6.52
CA VAL A 101 5.40 -2.13 7.33
C VAL A 101 3.95 -2.11 7.79
N SER A 102 3.65 -1.24 8.77
CA SER A 102 2.31 -1.19 9.32
C SER A 102 1.31 -0.60 8.34
N GLU A 103 0.11 -1.16 8.34
CA GLU A 103 -1.03 -0.64 7.59
C GLU A 103 -1.42 0.75 8.08
N LEU A 104 -2.20 1.45 7.26
CA LEU A 104 -2.81 2.72 7.66
C LEU A 104 -3.86 2.46 8.73
N TRP A 105 -3.84 3.25 9.79
CA TRP A 105 -4.71 3.08 10.96
C TRP A 105 -5.51 4.35 11.20
N ALA A 106 -6.83 4.24 11.14
CA ALA A 106 -7.72 5.40 11.23
C ALA A 106 -7.65 6.14 12.59
N LYS A 107 -7.10 5.49 13.62
CA LYS A 107 -6.91 6.14 14.92
C LYS A 107 -5.64 6.99 14.99
N ASN A 108 -4.76 6.89 13.98
CA ASN A 108 -3.60 7.77 13.85
C ASN A 108 -4.00 8.96 12.98
N ARG A 109 -3.74 10.17 13.46
CA ARG A 109 -4.18 11.39 12.77
C ARG A 109 -3.63 11.51 11.35
N ARG A 110 -2.34 11.29 11.17
CA ARG A 110 -1.70 11.37 9.85
C ARG A 110 -2.24 10.30 8.91
N ASP A 111 -2.33 9.07 9.41
CA ASP A 111 -2.88 7.95 8.63
C ASP A 111 -4.33 8.20 8.22
N ALA A 112 -5.13 8.80 9.10
CA ALA A 112 -6.53 9.12 8.78
C ALA A 112 -6.63 10.07 7.59
N VAL A 113 -5.75 11.07 7.52
CA VAL A 113 -5.70 11.99 6.37
C VAL A 113 -5.34 11.20 5.10
N ILE A 114 -4.35 10.33 5.18
CA ILE A 114 -3.92 9.54 4.02
C ILE A 114 -5.03 8.59 3.56
N ILE A 115 -5.71 7.92 4.49
CA ILE A 115 -6.86 7.05 4.17
C ILE A 115 -7.92 7.83 3.41
N TRP A 116 -8.27 9.00 3.91
CA TRP A 116 -9.29 9.84 3.27
C TRP A 116 -8.87 10.20 1.83
N CYS A 117 -7.62 10.59 1.65
CA CYS A 117 -7.08 10.95 0.34
C CYS A 117 -7.09 9.76 -0.63
N VAL A 118 -6.69 8.58 -0.16
CA VAL A 118 -6.72 7.36 -0.97
C VAL A 118 -8.15 7.07 -1.43
N GLU A 119 -9.12 7.12 -0.51
CA GLU A 119 -10.52 6.85 -0.83
C GLU A 119 -11.11 7.84 -1.83
N HIS A 120 -10.61 9.07 -1.82
CA HIS A 120 -11.12 10.12 -2.72
C HIS A 120 -10.30 10.23 -4.01
N GLY A 121 -9.39 9.29 -4.26
CA GLY A 121 -8.63 9.26 -5.51
C GLY A 121 -7.61 10.38 -5.66
N TYR A 122 -7.13 10.92 -4.54
CA TYR A 122 -6.14 11.98 -4.57
C TYR A 122 -4.80 11.47 -5.07
N SER A 123 -4.07 12.33 -5.79
CA SER A 123 -2.70 12.05 -6.20
C SER A 123 -1.75 12.17 -5.00
N ARG A 124 -0.48 11.73 -5.20
CA ARG A 124 0.54 11.92 -4.18
C ARG A 124 0.71 13.40 -3.83
N THR A 125 0.74 14.29 -4.83
CA THR A 125 0.86 15.73 -4.62
C THR A 125 -0.32 16.29 -3.82
N GLN A 126 -1.53 15.93 -4.21
CA GLN A 126 -2.74 16.37 -3.50
C GLN A 126 -2.77 15.88 -2.06
N THR A 127 -2.32 14.65 -1.83
CA THR A 127 -2.23 14.08 -0.48
C THR A 127 -1.23 14.87 0.37
N ASP A 128 -0.07 15.20 -0.20
CA ASP A 128 0.93 16.00 0.51
C ASP A 128 0.40 17.41 0.80
N ASP A 129 -0.35 17.99 -0.10
CA ASP A 129 -0.99 19.30 0.15
C ASP A 129 -1.93 19.24 1.34
N GLU A 130 -2.72 18.17 1.46
CA GLU A 130 -3.64 18.00 2.60
C GLU A 130 -2.88 17.75 3.90
N LEU A 131 -1.83 16.92 3.86
CA LEU A 131 -1.00 16.70 5.03
C LEU A 131 -0.37 18.01 5.51
N TYR A 132 0.19 18.78 4.60
CA TYR A 132 0.79 20.08 4.92
C TYR A 132 -0.25 21.04 5.52
N ARG A 133 -1.41 21.15 4.87
CA ARG A 133 -2.49 22.02 5.31
C ARG A 133 -2.95 21.71 6.75
N LEU A 134 -2.96 20.43 7.10
CA LEU A 134 -3.42 19.98 8.40
C LEU A 134 -2.30 19.85 9.46
N GLY A 135 -1.11 20.33 9.11
CA GLY A 135 0.01 20.37 10.06
C GLY A 135 0.73 19.04 10.25
N GLU A 136 0.54 18.10 9.32
CA GLU A 136 1.19 16.80 9.37
C GLU A 136 2.40 16.74 8.45
N LYS A 137 3.37 15.88 8.78
CA LYS A 137 4.53 15.66 7.93
C LYS A 137 4.08 15.10 6.58
N THR A 138 4.58 15.69 5.49
CA THR A 138 4.29 15.21 4.15
C THR A 138 5.03 13.90 3.86
N LEU A 139 4.59 13.20 2.81
CA LEU A 139 5.23 11.95 2.38
C LEU A 139 6.64 12.21 1.85
N LEU A 140 6.84 13.36 1.18
CA LEU A 140 8.17 13.78 0.70
C LEU A 140 9.09 14.26 1.83
N GLY A 141 8.58 14.39 3.05
CA GLY A 141 9.37 14.84 4.18
C GLY A 141 9.51 16.36 4.31
N THR A 142 8.78 17.13 3.50
CA THR A 142 8.79 18.59 3.52
C THR A 142 7.56 19.10 4.29
N GLY A 143 7.44 18.68 5.54
CA GLY A 143 6.31 19.08 6.36
C GLY A 143 6.42 20.53 6.84
N PRO A 144 5.34 21.03 7.50
CA PRO A 144 5.37 22.37 8.09
C PRO A 144 6.50 22.49 9.12
N LEU A 145 7.12 23.65 9.15
CA LEU A 145 8.08 23.97 10.20
C LEU A 145 7.34 24.11 11.53
N ARG A 146 7.87 23.46 12.53
CA ARG A 146 7.31 23.56 13.90
C ARG A 146 8.15 24.48 14.74
#